data_564e7ddca4c5ec2a7b3629193b748836
#
_entry.id   564e7ddca4c5ec2a7b3629193b748836
#
_cell.length_a   1.000
_cell.length_b   1.000
_cell.length_c   1.000
_cell.angle_alpha   90.00
_cell.angle_beta   90.00
_cell.angle_gamma   90.00
#
_symmetry.space_group_name_H-M   'P 1'
#
loop_
_entity.id
_entity.type
_entity.pdbx_description
1 polymer ?
#
loop_
_entity_poly.entity_id
_entity_poly.type
_entity_poly.pdbx_seq_one_letter_code
_entity_poly.pdbx_strand_id
1 'polypeptide(L)'
;MPLVSMRQLLDHAAENGYGLPAFNVNNLEQVRAIMEAADETNSPVIMQGSAGARKYAGEAFLRHLIEAAIEAYPHIPVVMHQDHGASPAVCVAAIRSGFSSVMMDGSLMDDAKTPSSYEYNVEVSRRVVDIAHAIGATVEDALGGI
;
A
#
# COMPACT_ATOMS: atom_id res chain seq x y z
N MET A 1 3.34 4.94 17.14
CA MET A 1 3.08 5.62 15.85
C MET A 1 1.98 4.86 15.14
N PRO A 2 0.98 5.52 14.58
CA PRO A 2 -0.16 4.83 13.96
C PRO A 2 0.13 4.22 12.56
N LEU A 3 1.28 4.52 11.95
CA LEU A 3 1.71 3.84 10.73
C LEU A 3 2.19 2.42 11.08
N VAL A 4 1.51 1.42 10.54
CA VAL A 4 1.73 0.00 10.82
C VAL A 4 1.93 -0.80 9.54
N SER A 5 2.47 -2.02 9.65
CA SER A 5 2.55 -2.93 8.51
C SER A 5 1.16 -3.48 8.17
N MET A 6 0.90 -3.76 6.89
CA MET A 6 -0.36 -4.39 6.47
C MET A 6 -0.56 -5.74 7.16
N ARG A 7 0.50 -6.52 7.34
CA ARG A 7 0.46 -7.82 8.02
C ARG A 7 -0.17 -7.73 9.41
N GLN A 8 0.23 -6.73 10.21
CA GLN A 8 -0.33 -6.55 11.56
C GLN A 8 -1.84 -6.31 11.54
N LEU A 9 -2.35 -5.49 10.61
CA LEU A 9 -3.77 -5.24 10.52
C LEU A 9 -4.55 -6.43 9.95
N LEU A 10 -4.01 -7.11 8.96
CA LEU A 10 -4.66 -8.29 8.36
C LEU A 10 -4.72 -9.46 9.35
N ASP A 11 -3.66 -9.72 10.10
CA ASP A 11 -3.65 -10.75 11.13
C ASP A 11 -4.71 -10.43 12.21
N HIS A 12 -4.76 -9.18 12.69
CA HIS A 12 -5.78 -8.73 13.65
C HIS A 12 -7.21 -8.84 13.09
N ALA A 13 -7.42 -8.46 11.83
CA ALA A 13 -8.73 -8.56 11.18
C ALA A 13 -9.18 -10.03 11.06
N ALA A 14 -8.26 -10.93 10.68
CA ALA A 14 -8.54 -12.36 10.57
C ALA A 14 -8.86 -12.99 11.94
N GLU A 15 -8.11 -12.67 12.98
CA GLU A 15 -8.33 -13.16 14.34
C GLU A 15 -9.66 -12.68 14.95
N ASN A 16 -10.12 -11.48 14.58
CA ASN A 16 -11.33 -10.86 15.12
C ASN A 16 -12.53 -10.92 14.16
N GLY A 17 -12.40 -11.51 12.97
CA GLY A 17 -13.49 -11.77 12.04
C GLY A 17 -14.12 -10.53 11.40
N TYR A 18 -13.32 -9.49 11.05
CA TYR A 18 -13.82 -8.30 10.37
C TYR A 18 -13.08 -8.01 9.06
N GLY A 19 -13.72 -7.25 8.16
CA GLY A 19 -13.10 -6.77 6.92
C GLY A 19 -12.31 -5.48 7.15
N LEU A 20 -11.12 -5.37 6.57
CA LEU A 20 -10.28 -4.18 6.63
C LEU A 20 -10.39 -3.42 5.30
N PRO A 21 -10.88 -2.16 5.30
CA PRO A 21 -11.06 -1.42 4.07
C PRO A 21 -9.73 -0.87 3.52
N ALA A 22 -9.57 -0.91 2.20
CA ALA A 22 -8.46 -0.31 1.48
C ALA A 22 -9.00 0.75 0.50
N PHE A 23 -8.60 1.99 0.69
CA PHE A 23 -9.11 3.13 -0.06
C PHE A 23 -8.03 3.76 -0.94
N ASN A 24 -8.32 3.91 -2.23
CA ASN A 24 -7.49 4.71 -3.12
C ASN A 24 -7.55 6.19 -2.75
N VAL A 25 -6.39 6.83 -2.64
CA VAL A 25 -6.28 8.25 -2.30
C VAL A 25 -5.49 9.02 -3.37
N ASN A 26 -6.02 10.17 -3.78
CA ASN A 26 -5.43 11.03 -4.80
C ASN A 26 -5.33 12.50 -4.37
N ASN A 27 -6.12 12.92 -3.39
CA ASN A 27 -6.24 14.32 -2.99
C ASN A 27 -6.59 14.47 -1.51
N LEU A 28 -6.56 15.72 -1.04
CA LEU A 28 -6.83 16.09 0.35
C LEU A 28 -8.22 15.68 0.82
N GLU A 29 -9.24 15.90 -0.01
CA GLU A 29 -10.63 15.67 0.33
C GLU A 29 -10.90 14.20 0.61
N GLN A 30 -10.34 13.31 -0.22
CA GLN A 30 -10.45 11.86 -0.02
C GLN A 30 -9.76 11.42 1.27
N VAL A 31 -8.53 11.85 1.50
CA VAL A 31 -7.79 11.49 2.72
C VAL A 31 -8.52 11.96 3.97
N ARG A 32 -9.05 13.18 3.98
CA ARG A 32 -9.82 13.70 5.12
C ARG A 32 -11.09 12.91 5.35
N ALA A 33 -11.89 12.67 4.32
CA ALA A 33 -13.14 11.92 4.44
C ALA A 33 -12.93 10.50 4.98
N ILE A 34 -11.85 9.83 4.51
CA ILE A 34 -11.49 8.49 4.98
C ILE A 34 -11.12 8.54 6.47
N MET A 35 -10.29 9.51 6.88
CA MET A 35 -9.86 9.59 8.28
C MET A 35 -10.97 10.04 9.21
N GLU A 36 -11.85 10.94 8.79
CA GLU A 36 -13.04 11.32 9.56
C GLU A 36 -13.96 10.11 9.79
N ALA A 37 -14.20 9.29 8.76
CA ALA A 37 -14.97 8.06 8.90
C ALA A 37 -14.27 7.00 9.77
N ALA A 38 -12.94 6.87 9.64
CA ALA A 38 -12.15 5.95 10.46
C ALA A 38 -12.19 6.35 11.95
N ASP A 39 -12.11 7.64 12.24
CA ASP A 39 -12.21 8.20 13.59
C ASP A 39 -13.61 7.96 14.20
N GLU A 40 -14.67 8.30 13.47
CA GLU A 40 -16.05 8.09 13.92
C GLU A 40 -16.36 6.61 14.24
N THR A 41 -15.77 5.68 13.48
CA THR A 41 -15.99 4.24 13.65
C THR A 41 -14.91 3.55 14.49
N ASN A 42 -13.88 4.30 14.92
CA ASN A 42 -12.69 3.76 15.59
C ASN A 42 -12.08 2.55 14.85
N SER A 43 -11.94 2.68 13.55
CA SER A 43 -11.54 1.59 12.64
C SER A 43 -10.17 1.84 12.00
N PRO A 44 -9.32 0.81 11.87
CA PRO A 44 -8.10 0.90 11.10
C PRO A 44 -8.37 0.99 9.59
N VAL A 45 -7.46 1.59 8.84
CA VAL A 45 -7.61 1.77 7.38
C VAL A 45 -6.31 1.49 6.62
N ILE A 46 -6.46 1.05 5.37
CA ILE A 46 -5.38 1.01 4.38
C ILE A 46 -5.61 2.18 3.41
N MET A 47 -4.62 3.07 3.27
CA MET A 47 -4.59 4.11 2.25
C MET A 47 -3.71 3.67 1.09
N GLN A 48 -4.31 3.52 -0.09
CA GLN A 48 -3.63 3.04 -1.29
C GLN A 48 -3.21 4.19 -2.18
N GLY A 49 -1.90 4.27 -2.47
CA GLY A 49 -1.32 5.19 -3.44
C GLY A 49 -0.81 4.46 -4.67
N SER A 50 -1.64 4.30 -5.70
CA SER A 50 -1.22 3.71 -6.98
C SER A 50 -0.13 4.55 -7.67
N ALA A 51 0.57 3.96 -8.64
CA ALA A 51 1.52 4.71 -9.46
C ALA A 51 0.85 5.90 -10.17
N GLY A 52 -0.41 5.73 -10.62
CA GLY A 52 -1.21 6.81 -11.20
C GLY A 52 -1.52 7.93 -10.21
N ALA A 53 -1.92 7.60 -9.00
CA ALA A 53 -2.19 8.57 -7.93
C ALA A 53 -0.93 9.38 -7.57
N ARG A 54 0.21 8.70 -7.41
CA ARG A 54 1.51 9.34 -7.12
C ARG A 54 1.97 10.26 -8.25
N LYS A 55 1.74 9.87 -9.52
CA LYS A 55 2.03 10.71 -10.68
C LYS A 55 1.10 11.93 -10.76
N TYR A 56 -0.18 11.75 -10.46
CA TYR A 56 -1.18 12.83 -10.49
C TYR A 56 -0.95 13.87 -9.39
N ALA A 57 -0.87 13.41 -8.15
CA ALA A 57 -0.72 14.30 -6.99
C ALA A 57 0.71 14.83 -6.82
N GLY A 58 1.71 14.09 -7.33
CA GLY A 58 3.11 14.26 -6.98
C GLY A 58 3.47 13.39 -5.77
N GLU A 59 4.51 12.58 -5.90
CA GLU A 59 4.88 11.57 -4.88
C GLU A 59 5.11 12.18 -3.49
N ALA A 60 5.86 13.29 -3.42
CA ALA A 60 6.11 13.97 -2.15
C ALA A 60 4.81 14.54 -1.55
N PHE A 61 3.94 15.13 -2.36
CA PHE A 61 2.67 15.67 -1.88
C PHE A 61 1.76 14.58 -1.33
N LEU A 62 1.59 13.47 -2.07
CA LEU A 62 0.72 12.37 -1.62
C LEU A 62 1.25 11.74 -0.33
N ARG A 63 2.57 11.52 -0.24
CA ARG A 63 3.21 11.01 0.96
C ARG A 63 2.94 11.90 2.17
N HIS A 64 3.26 13.19 2.07
CA HIS A 64 3.07 14.12 3.18
C HIS A 64 1.60 14.34 3.53
N LEU A 65 0.68 14.21 2.57
CA LEU A 65 -0.74 14.24 2.83
C LEU A 65 -1.19 13.07 3.72
N ILE A 66 -0.72 11.86 3.44
CA ILE A 66 -1.01 10.69 4.28
C ILE A 66 -0.29 10.80 5.63
N GLU A 67 0.96 11.25 5.67
CA GLU A 67 1.70 11.48 6.91
C GLU A 67 0.98 12.52 7.80
N ALA A 68 0.49 13.62 7.23
CA ALA A 68 -0.29 14.61 7.97
C ALA A 68 -1.59 14.04 8.53
N ALA A 69 -2.27 13.16 7.80
CA ALA A 69 -3.44 12.45 8.29
C ALA A 69 -3.09 11.53 9.48
N ILE A 70 -1.98 10.80 9.39
CA ILE A 70 -1.46 9.96 10.48
C ILE A 70 -1.13 10.79 11.74
N GLU A 71 -0.59 11.98 11.57
CA GLU A 71 -0.32 12.90 12.70
C GLU A 71 -1.60 13.44 13.33
N ALA A 72 -2.59 13.78 12.50
CA ALA A 72 -3.88 14.34 12.96
C ALA A 72 -4.73 13.31 13.71
N TYR A 73 -4.59 12.02 13.38
CA TYR A 73 -5.37 10.92 13.98
C TYR A 73 -4.44 9.85 14.60
N PRO A 74 -3.67 10.17 15.66
CA PRO A 74 -2.61 9.30 16.18
C PRO A 74 -3.11 8.00 16.81
N HIS A 75 -4.40 7.86 17.05
CA HIS A 75 -5.05 6.68 17.61
C HIS A 75 -5.58 5.71 16.55
N ILE A 76 -5.69 6.14 15.27
CA ILE A 76 -6.15 5.29 14.18
C ILE A 76 -4.95 4.58 13.53
N PRO A 77 -4.89 3.24 13.54
CA PRO A 77 -3.87 2.51 12.80
C PRO A 77 -4.05 2.66 11.28
N VAL A 78 -3.00 3.09 10.59
CA VAL A 78 -3.00 3.33 9.15
C VAL A 78 -1.91 2.51 8.49
N VAL A 79 -2.23 1.86 7.38
CA VAL A 79 -1.25 1.31 6.44
C VAL A 79 -1.13 2.27 5.25
N MET A 80 0.08 2.62 4.90
CA MET A 80 0.37 3.33 3.65
C MET A 80 0.83 2.29 2.63
N HIS A 81 -0.05 1.97 1.66
CA HIS A 81 0.13 0.89 0.70
C HIS A 81 0.35 1.41 -0.72
N GLN A 82 1.39 0.92 -1.39
CA GLN A 82 1.59 1.14 -2.82
C GLN A 82 0.91 0.02 -3.59
N ASP A 83 -0.08 0.38 -4.37
CA ASP A 83 -0.92 -0.49 -5.16
C ASP A 83 -0.38 -0.64 -6.60
N HIS A 84 -0.42 -1.86 -7.16
CA HIS A 84 0.01 -2.23 -8.52
C HIS A 84 1.39 -1.70 -8.92
N GLY A 85 2.44 -2.19 -8.29
CA GLY A 85 3.83 -1.93 -8.69
C GLY A 85 4.23 -2.73 -9.92
N ALA A 86 4.43 -2.08 -11.05
CA ALA A 86 4.76 -2.73 -12.32
C ALA A 86 6.18 -3.34 -12.38
N SER A 87 7.03 -3.04 -11.40
CA SER A 87 8.38 -3.58 -11.33
C SER A 87 8.96 -3.51 -9.91
N PRO A 88 9.99 -4.31 -9.59
CA PRO A 88 10.68 -4.19 -8.31
C PRO A 88 11.22 -2.78 -8.02
N ALA A 89 11.62 -2.04 -9.04
CA ALA A 89 12.11 -0.66 -8.87
C ALA A 89 11.01 0.28 -8.36
N VAL A 90 9.77 0.12 -8.83
CA VAL A 90 8.60 0.89 -8.37
C VAL A 90 8.32 0.59 -6.90
N CYS A 91 8.33 -0.68 -6.50
CA CYS A 91 8.13 -1.08 -5.10
C CYS A 91 9.23 -0.53 -4.19
N VAL A 92 10.51 -0.62 -4.61
CA VAL A 92 11.64 -0.07 -3.84
C VAL A 92 11.55 1.45 -3.70
N ALA A 93 11.11 2.17 -4.75
CA ALA A 93 10.89 3.61 -4.67
C ALA A 93 9.80 3.95 -3.64
N ALA A 94 8.68 3.22 -3.63
CA ALA A 94 7.62 3.39 -2.64
C ALA A 94 8.12 3.12 -1.21
N ILE A 95 8.87 2.04 -0.99
CA ILE A 95 9.48 1.73 0.30
C ILE A 95 10.38 2.89 0.78
N ARG A 96 11.23 3.44 -0.09
CA ARG A 96 12.07 4.61 0.22
C ARG A 96 11.26 5.86 0.55
N SER A 97 10.07 5.98 0.00
CA SER A 97 9.13 7.06 0.29
C SER A 97 8.32 6.83 1.57
N GLY A 98 8.58 5.77 2.33
CA GLY A 98 7.96 5.51 3.62
C GLY A 98 6.70 4.65 3.58
N PHE A 99 6.37 4.04 2.45
CA PHE A 99 5.27 3.08 2.37
C PHE A 99 5.56 1.86 3.23
N SER A 100 4.61 1.47 4.09
CA SER A 100 4.71 0.32 5.00
C SER A 100 4.26 -1.00 4.34
N SER A 101 3.70 -0.90 3.13
CA SER A 101 3.27 -2.04 2.32
C SER A 101 3.36 -1.71 0.83
N VAL A 102 3.70 -2.70 0.02
CA VAL A 102 3.78 -2.59 -1.44
C VAL A 102 3.18 -3.82 -2.09
N MET A 103 2.53 -3.64 -3.25
CA MET A 103 2.11 -4.72 -4.12
C MET A 103 3.07 -4.81 -5.30
N MET A 104 3.70 -5.98 -5.47
CA MET A 104 4.43 -6.31 -6.68
C MET A 104 3.45 -7.00 -7.65
N ASP A 105 3.01 -6.28 -8.66
CA ASP A 105 2.12 -6.86 -9.66
C ASP A 105 2.93 -7.61 -10.72
N GLY A 106 3.33 -8.82 -10.37
CA GLY A 106 4.06 -9.73 -11.26
C GLY A 106 3.17 -10.47 -12.26
N SER A 107 1.86 -10.24 -12.28
CA SER A 107 0.93 -10.81 -13.27
C SER A 107 1.13 -10.22 -14.67
N LEU A 108 1.71 -9.04 -14.74
CA LEU A 108 2.07 -8.34 -15.97
C LEU A 108 3.59 -8.12 -16.05
N MET A 109 4.10 -7.95 -17.26
CA MET A 109 5.48 -7.52 -17.49
C MET A 109 5.67 -6.05 -17.09
N ASP A 110 6.91 -5.57 -17.09
CA ASP A 110 7.28 -4.17 -16.71
C ASP A 110 6.53 -3.09 -17.51
N ASP A 111 5.93 -3.43 -18.65
CA ASP A 111 5.10 -2.52 -19.45
C ASP A 111 3.67 -2.33 -18.88
N ALA A 112 3.34 -3.06 -17.81
CA ALA A 112 2.03 -3.09 -17.16
C ALA A 112 0.86 -3.43 -18.12
N LYS A 113 1.11 -4.23 -19.15
CA LYS A 113 0.15 -4.60 -20.19
C LYS A 113 0.26 -6.04 -20.63
N THR A 114 1.48 -6.52 -20.86
CA THR A 114 1.74 -7.87 -21.37
C THR A 114 1.63 -8.87 -20.22
N PRO A 115 0.74 -9.89 -20.32
CA PRO A 115 0.68 -10.95 -19.31
C PRO A 115 2.02 -11.65 -19.16
N SER A 116 2.41 -11.89 -17.92
CA SER A 116 3.66 -12.56 -17.58
C SER A 116 3.47 -14.07 -17.39
N SER A 117 4.59 -14.80 -17.22
CA SER A 117 4.56 -16.19 -16.76
C SER A 117 4.51 -16.26 -15.22
N TYR A 118 4.07 -17.39 -14.70
CA TYR A 118 4.10 -17.68 -13.27
C TYR A 118 5.52 -17.58 -12.70
N GLU A 119 6.51 -18.11 -13.43
CA GLU A 119 7.93 -18.09 -13.04
C GLU A 119 8.46 -16.66 -12.93
N TYR A 120 8.11 -15.78 -13.87
CA TYR A 120 8.45 -14.36 -13.79
C TYR A 120 7.81 -13.71 -12.57
N ASN A 121 6.52 -13.95 -12.33
CA ASN A 121 5.82 -13.42 -11.17
C ASN A 121 6.52 -13.81 -9.85
N VAL A 122 6.80 -15.11 -9.68
CA VAL A 122 7.53 -15.62 -8.50
C VAL A 122 8.90 -14.97 -8.35
N GLU A 123 9.64 -14.78 -9.45
CA GLU A 123 10.99 -14.20 -9.42
C GLU A 123 10.95 -12.73 -8.97
N VAL A 124 10.09 -11.89 -9.56
CA VAL A 124 10.04 -10.45 -9.23
C VAL A 124 9.48 -10.22 -7.85
N SER A 125 8.47 -10.99 -7.44
CA SER A 125 7.89 -10.91 -6.09
C SER A 125 8.90 -11.30 -5.02
N ARG A 126 9.69 -12.35 -5.23
CA ARG A 126 10.77 -12.74 -4.31
C ARG A 126 11.80 -11.62 -4.12
N ARG A 127 12.20 -10.95 -5.20
CA ARG A 127 13.14 -9.80 -5.11
C ARG A 127 12.59 -8.68 -4.24
N VAL A 128 11.29 -8.37 -4.37
CA VAL A 128 10.66 -7.34 -3.56
C VAL A 128 10.53 -7.78 -2.10
N VAL A 129 10.16 -9.04 -1.86
CA VAL A 129 10.05 -9.63 -0.52
C VAL A 129 11.38 -9.54 0.24
N ASP A 130 12.50 -9.92 -0.39
CA ASP A 130 13.82 -9.88 0.25
C ASP A 130 14.18 -8.47 0.74
N ILE A 131 13.80 -7.42 -0.03
CA ILE A 131 14.08 -6.02 0.33
C ILE A 131 13.07 -5.52 1.37
N ALA A 132 11.78 -5.73 1.15
CA ALA A 132 10.70 -5.20 2.00
C ALA A 132 10.74 -5.82 3.40
N HIS A 133 10.91 -7.13 3.51
CA HIS A 133 10.93 -7.81 4.79
C HIS A 133 12.15 -7.43 5.64
N ALA A 134 13.27 -7.07 5.01
CA ALA A 134 14.46 -6.60 5.74
C ALA A 134 14.20 -5.32 6.56
N ILE A 135 13.18 -4.55 6.23
CA ILE A 135 12.78 -3.32 6.93
C ILE A 135 11.38 -3.38 7.55
N GLY A 136 10.75 -4.57 7.56
CA GLY A 136 9.43 -4.77 8.16
C GLY A 136 8.24 -4.30 7.30
N ALA A 137 8.45 -3.99 6.01
CA ALA A 137 7.36 -3.70 5.08
C ALA A 137 6.70 -4.99 4.58
N THR A 138 5.38 -4.94 4.34
CA THR A 138 4.61 -6.08 3.81
C THR A 138 4.62 -6.07 2.28
N VAL A 139 4.61 -7.25 1.67
CA VAL A 139 4.47 -7.41 0.22
C VAL A 139 3.17 -8.15 -0.08
N GLU A 140 2.42 -7.61 -1.01
CA GLU A 140 1.27 -8.22 -1.67
C GLU A 140 1.68 -8.61 -3.11
N ASP A 141 1.05 -9.64 -3.66
CA ASP A 141 1.22 -10.09 -5.03
C ASP A 141 -0.11 -10.53 -5.64
N ALA A 142 -0.23 -10.51 -6.97
CA ALA A 142 -1.40 -10.95 -7.71
C ALA A 142 -1.06 -12.13 -8.62
N LEU A 143 -1.91 -13.16 -8.60
CA LEU A 143 -1.86 -14.31 -9.52
C LEU A 143 -2.86 -14.11 -10.65
N GLY A 144 -2.34 -13.83 -11.86
CA GLY A 144 -3.16 -13.58 -13.06
C GLY A 144 -3.54 -12.10 -13.24
N GLY A 145 -3.75 -11.71 -14.51
CA GLY A 145 -4.22 -10.36 -14.83
C GLY A 145 -5.67 -10.16 -14.36
N ILE A 146 -5.88 -9.05 -13.71
CA ILE A 146 -7.20 -8.55 -13.32
C ILE A 146 -7.73 -7.68 -14.46
#